data_a748e38ed0883c70c06280d36981d0b4
#
_entry.id   a748e38ed0883c70c06280d36981d0b4
#
_cell.length_a   1.000
_cell.length_b   1.000
_cell.length_c   1.000
_cell.angle_alpha   90.00
_cell.angle_beta   90.00
_cell.angle_gamma   90.00
#
_symmetry.space_group_name_H-M   'P 1'
#
loop_
_entity.id
_entity.type
_entity.pdbx_description
1 polymer ?
#
loop_
_entity_poly.entity_id
_entity_poly.type
_entity_poly.pdbx_seq_one_letter_code
_entity_poly.pdbx_strand_id
1 'polypeptide(L)'
;MISLYTQATHMKFVYDKATEVEFLKSERILKEKFQAKDTSLSRTAPVRRNIASDIRSFYNDELHIMPIGFLKFIEYYYDLEKIDYVIKEMRRYPKPNKEFLRLLMKGDIEMGGEFPRPYQIDAVVEAVRQRIGGIEVFTGLGKTLIMAILCKVYSESRILILENTIDLVQQTYEKLYKCGLGAELGVIQGANDDDEKRITILCLQSYEKAFNLFPEIQVILADEAHETGRTDTAEKVIYSCQNAPVKFSISATMQTIDNPYESMRLVGNMGPVIYQKNADEGIDEEYLTPTKIEIYQYECEPVPIVGTWSDVYDKIEICPPDKKHTWTQLVEAFEQQNNWAAGLMELFQANMVTNDEECDAALQAFSEIFSKAGYEVTQKGDILLGRKIAYRGDEYTHIVDNKTRNQVIVKIINRYLAQKKRILVLFNRIEHGEILQSMCPGSVLIHGEDDLKARKEAEMYLRENEGVVVFASKIWRKGIDIEQIDNYVNGGGGKSATDAIQKLGRVVRKSRTTEKNIAVVADLDDSCVSPIGRKQSEKRIHVYQDELKLPMEYINI
;
A
#
# COMPACT_ATOMS: atom_id res chain seq x y z
N MET A 1 -40.45 -6.07 -3.60
CA MET A 1 -39.70 -5.55 -2.43
C MET A 1 -38.73 -6.59 -1.92
N ILE A 2 -37.47 -6.28 -1.84
CA ILE A 2 -36.36 -7.15 -1.40
C ILE A 2 -36.08 -6.91 0.07
N SER A 3 -35.83 -7.95 0.86
CA SER A 3 -35.43 -7.80 2.27
C SER A 3 -33.92 -8.02 2.45
N LEU A 4 -33.23 -7.03 3.02
CA LEU A 4 -31.80 -7.05 3.33
C LEU A 4 -31.61 -7.30 4.82
N TYR A 5 -31.20 -8.51 5.19
CA TYR A 5 -30.91 -8.87 6.60
C TYR A 5 -29.44 -8.57 6.88
N THR A 6 -29.19 -7.55 7.69
CA THR A 6 -27.81 -7.10 8.00
C THR A 6 -27.26 -7.79 9.24
N GLN A 7 -26.09 -8.42 9.10
CA GLN A 7 -25.31 -9.00 10.20
C GLN A 7 -23.99 -8.24 10.37
N ALA A 8 -23.21 -8.54 11.40
CA ALA A 8 -21.98 -7.81 11.67
C ALA A 8 -20.93 -7.93 10.55
N THR A 9 -20.90 -9.05 9.85
CA THR A 9 -19.90 -9.34 8.81
C THR A 9 -20.46 -9.29 7.39
N HIS A 10 -21.72 -9.65 7.22
CA HIS A 10 -22.36 -9.73 5.91
C HIS A 10 -23.84 -9.32 5.95
N MET A 11 -24.42 -9.13 4.78
CA MET A 11 -25.84 -8.98 4.58
C MET A 11 -26.37 -10.12 3.72
N LYS A 12 -27.61 -10.54 3.97
CA LYS A 12 -28.33 -11.57 3.21
C LYS A 12 -29.50 -10.96 2.49
N PHE A 13 -29.65 -11.29 1.20
CA PHE A 13 -30.76 -10.87 0.35
C PHE A 13 -31.85 -11.94 0.38
N VAL A 14 -33.08 -11.53 0.62
CA VAL A 14 -34.25 -12.40 0.62
C VAL A 14 -35.28 -11.84 -0.34
N TYR A 15 -35.66 -12.64 -1.32
CA TYR A 15 -36.47 -12.26 -2.47
C TYR A 15 -37.93 -12.72 -2.40
N ASP A 16 -38.40 -13.22 -1.26
CA ASP A 16 -39.74 -13.83 -1.09
C ASP A 16 -40.89 -12.94 -1.53
N LYS A 17 -40.68 -11.60 -1.50
CA LYS A 17 -41.68 -10.61 -1.91
C LYS A 17 -41.25 -9.76 -3.10
N ALA A 18 -40.18 -10.16 -3.78
CA ALA A 18 -39.70 -9.47 -4.97
C ALA A 18 -40.44 -9.94 -6.21
N THR A 19 -40.69 -9.04 -7.16
CA THR A 19 -41.11 -9.40 -8.51
C THR A 19 -39.92 -10.00 -9.28
N GLU A 20 -40.19 -10.75 -10.35
CA GLU A 20 -39.11 -11.28 -11.20
C GLU A 20 -38.23 -10.16 -11.77
N VAL A 21 -38.82 -9.03 -12.11
CA VAL A 21 -38.09 -7.85 -12.62
C VAL A 21 -37.17 -7.26 -11.55
N GLU A 22 -37.65 -7.13 -10.29
CA GLU A 22 -36.82 -6.66 -9.16
C GLU A 22 -35.70 -7.63 -8.87
N PHE A 23 -35.97 -8.93 -8.91
CA PHE A 23 -34.94 -9.97 -8.73
C PHE A 23 -33.86 -9.87 -9.80
N LEU A 24 -34.23 -9.85 -11.10
CA LEU A 24 -33.25 -9.76 -12.19
C LEU A 24 -32.43 -8.47 -12.16
N LYS A 25 -33.05 -7.33 -11.82
CA LYS A 25 -32.31 -6.07 -11.65
C LYS A 25 -31.33 -6.13 -10.51
N SER A 26 -31.76 -6.67 -9.37
CA SER A 26 -30.89 -6.85 -8.19
C SER A 26 -29.69 -7.73 -8.51
N GLU A 27 -29.91 -8.93 -9.07
CA GLU A 27 -28.85 -9.86 -9.44
C GLU A 27 -27.85 -9.22 -10.42
N ARG A 28 -28.33 -8.47 -11.40
CA ARG A 28 -27.46 -7.73 -12.33
C ARG A 28 -26.56 -6.74 -11.59
N ILE A 29 -27.13 -5.90 -10.71
CA ILE A 29 -26.35 -4.92 -9.94
C ILE A 29 -25.29 -5.62 -9.09
N LEU A 30 -25.68 -6.66 -8.35
CA LEU A 30 -24.78 -7.36 -7.42
C LEU A 30 -23.63 -8.04 -8.16
N LYS A 31 -23.89 -8.63 -9.33
CA LYS A 31 -22.89 -9.30 -10.14
C LYS A 31 -21.97 -8.34 -10.91
N GLU A 32 -22.51 -7.24 -11.46
CA GLU A 32 -21.73 -6.31 -12.31
C GLU A 32 -20.97 -5.25 -11.51
N LYS A 33 -21.57 -4.70 -10.44
CA LYS A 33 -21.00 -3.56 -9.71
C LYS A 33 -20.06 -3.98 -8.59
N PHE A 34 -20.20 -5.20 -8.06
CA PHE A 34 -19.41 -5.68 -6.93
C PHE A 34 -18.45 -6.81 -7.34
N GLN A 35 -17.72 -6.56 -8.41
CA GLN A 35 -16.63 -7.39 -8.89
C GLN A 35 -15.40 -6.53 -9.21
N ALA A 36 -14.22 -7.10 -9.06
CA ALA A 36 -12.98 -6.41 -9.37
C ALA A 36 -11.91 -7.35 -9.89
N LYS A 37 -11.00 -6.79 -10.71
CA LYS A 37 -9.84 -7.50 -11.20
C LYS A 37 -8.81 -7.65 -10.10
N ASP A 38 -8.42 -8.91 -9.81
CA ASP A 38 -7.34 -9.23 -8.88
C ASP A 38 -6.02 -9.33 -9.64
N THR A 39 -5.25 -8.25 -9.62
CA THR A 39 -3.98 -8.17 -10.34
C THR A 39 -2.87 -9.02 -9.71
N SER A 40 -3.04 -9.54 -8.49
CA SER A 40 -2.09 -10.44 -7.85
C SER A 40 -2.06 -11.81 -8.55
N LEU A 41 -3.20 -12.25 -9.09
CA LEU A 41 -3.33 -13.53 -9.79
C LEU A 41 -2.62 -13.54 -11.14
N SER A 42 -2.55 -12.39 -11.84
CA SER A 42 -1.85 -12.29 -13.11
C SER A 42 -0.34 -12.43 -12.99
N ARG A 43 0.22 -12.22 -11.78
CA ARG A 43 1.66 -12.36 -11.49
C ARG A 43 2.11 -13.79 -11.22
N THR A 44 1.20 -14.70 -10.89
CA THR A 44 1.50 -16.06 -10.43
C THR A 44 1.07 -17.17 -11.39
N ALA A 45 0.33 -16.83 -12.45
CA ALA A 45 -0.29 -17.82 -13.34
C ALA A 45 0.43 -17.95 -14.68
N PRO A 46 0.59 -19.17 -15.24
CA PRO A 46 1.06 -19.34 -16.61
C PRO A 46 0.09 -18.69 -17.61
N VAL A 47 0.64 -18.22 -18.74
CA VAL A 47 0.03 -17.40 -19.81
C VAL A 47 -1.33 -17.88 -20.36
N ARG A 48 -1.80 -19.05 -19.97
CA ARG A 48 -3.07 -19.65 -20.46
C ARG A 48 -4.33 -19.32 -19.64
N ARG A 49 -4.27 -18.45 -18.62
CA ARG A 49 -5.49 -18.06 -17.89
C ARG A 49 -6.27 -17.02 -18.66
N ASN A 50 -7.52 -17.36 -18.93
CA ASN A 50 -8.53 -16.48 -19.52
C ASN A 50 -8.62 -15.19 -18.66
N ILE A 51 -8.55 -14.01 -19.27
CA ILE A 51 -8.64 -12.70 -18.58
C ILE A 51 -9.89 -12.62 -17.68
N ALA A 52 -10.95 -13.33 -18.05
CA ALA A 52 -12.18 -13.47 -17.25
C ALA A 52 -11.97 -14.18 -15.91
N SER A 53 -10.91 -15.00 -15.75
CA SER A 53 -10.64 -15.73 -14.49
C SER A 53 -9.99 -14.87 -13.38
N ASP A 54 -9.52 -13.65 -13.73
CA ASP A 54 -8.92 -12.71 -12.78
C ASP A 54 -9.97 -11.79 -12.13
N ILE A 55 -11.22 -11.84 -12.59
CA ILE A 55 -12.31 -11.08 -12.00
C ILE A 55 -12.92 -11.88 -10.86
N ARG A 56 -12.94 -11.28 -9.66
CA ARG A 56 -13.57 -11.85 -8.47
C ARG A 56 -14.82 -11.08 -8.10
N SER A 57 -15.89 -11.82 -7.79
CA SER A 57 -17.13 -11.27 -7.26
C SER A 57 -17.13 -11.25 -5.74
N PHE A 58 -17.71 -10.21 -5.16
CA PHE A 58 -17.99 -10.10 -3.72
C PHE A 58 -19.39 -10.59 -3.37
N TYR A 59 -20.22 -10.86 -4.37
CA TYR A 59 -21.55 -11.45 -4.18
C TYR A 59 -21.51 -12.97 -4.37
N ASN A 60 -21.95 -13.68 -3.33
CA ASN A 60 -22.19 -15.12 -3.42
C ASN A 60 -23.64 -15.34 -3.84
N ASP A 61 -23.85 -15.77 -5.07
CA ASP A 61 -25.17 -15.93 -5.68
C ASP A 61 -25.92 -17.21 -5.24
N GLU A 62 -25.20 -18.22 -4.72
CA GLU A 62 -25.83 -19.42 -4.17
C GLU A 62 -26.47 -19.15 -2.80
N LEU A 63 -25.78 -18.40 -1.95
CA LEU A 63 -26.22 -18.07 -0.60
C LEU A 63 -26.95 -16.73 -0.51
N HIS A 64 -26.92 -15.93 -1.57
CA HIS A 64 -27.39 -14.56 -1.62
C HIS A 64 -26.83 -13.69 -0.49
N ILE A 65 -25.52 -13.74 -0.31
CA ILE A 65 -24.82 -12.97 0.71
C ILE A 65 -23.73 -12.08 0.11
N MET A 66 -23.43 -10.98 0.81
CA MET A 66 -22.40 -10.02 0.46
C MET A 66 -21.79 -9.37 1.71
N PRO A 67 -20.50 -8.94 1.68
CA PRO A 67 -19.90 -8.21 2.79
C PRO A 67 -20.70 -6.96 3.18
N ILE A 68 -20.83 -6.72 4.48
CA ILE A 68 -21.69 -5.65 5.05
C ILE A 68 -21.21 -4.24 4.68
N GLY A 69 -19.91 -4.06 4.42
CA GLY A 69 -19.34 -2.75 4.05
C GLY A 69 -19.89 -2.16 2.76
N PHE A 70 -20.50 -2.99 1.91
CA PHE A 70 -21.13 -2.52 0.67
C PHE A 70 -22.56 -2.00 0.85
N LEU A 71 -23.14 -2.07 2.04
CA LEU A 71 -24.57 -1.73 2.27
C LEU A 71 -24.95 -0.38 1.65
N LYS A 72 -24.19 0.68 1.90
CA LYS A 72 -24.51 2.02 1.37
C LYS A 72 -24.47 2.11 -0.15
N PHE A 73 -23.58 1.35 -0.79
CA PHE A 73 -23.52 1.30 -2.26
C PHE A 73 -24.72 0.56 -2.81
N ILE A 74 -25.20 -0.48 -2.12
CA ILE A 74 -26.40 -1.21 -2.53
C ILE A 74 -27.63 -0.33 -2.40
N GLU A 75 -27.79 0.37 -1.27
CA GLU A 75 -28.86 1.38 -1.10
C GLU A 75 -28.85 2.37 -2.26
N TYR A 76 -27.67 2.96 -2.55
CA TYR A 76 -27.52 3.91 -3.66
C TYR A 76 -27.95 3.33 -5.02
N TYR A 77 -27.49 2.12 -5.38
CA TYR A 77 -27.86 1.51 -6.65
C TYR A 77 -29.31 1.08 -6.69
N TYR A 78 -29.89 0.62 -5.58
CA TYR A 78 -31.30 0.24 -5.52
C TYR A 78 -32.20 1.46 -5.65
N ASP A 79 -31.86 2.56 -5.00
CA ASP A 79 -32.58 3.83 -5.14
C ASP A 79 -32.51 4.35 -6.58
N LEU A 80 -31.33 4.29 -7.22
CA LEU A 80 -31.12 4.70 -8.60
C LEU A 80 -31.96 3.89 -9.59
N GLU A 81 -32.04 2.57 -9.42
CA GLU A 81 -32.80 1.64 -10.29
C GLU A 81 -34.26 1.50 -9.84
N LYS A 82 -34.68 2.23 -8.81
CA LYS A 82 -36.03 2.19 -8.22
C LYS A 82 -36.47 0.77 -7.84
N ILE A 83 -35.59 0.05 -7.16
CA ILE A 83 -35.85 -1.26 -6.59
C ILE A 83 -36.40 -1.06 -5.19
N ASP A 84 -37.58 -1.63 -4.90
CA ASP A 84 -38.15 -1.58 -3.57
C ASP A 84 -37.44 -2.55 -2.62
N TYR A 85 -36.89 -2.03 -1.54
CA TYR A 85 -36.20 -2.83 -0.53
C TYR A 85 -36.51 -2.39 0.90
N VAL A 86 -36.23 -3.28 1.83
CA VAL A 86 -36.29 -2.99 3.27
C VAL A 86 -35.07 -3.56 3.97
N ILE A 87 -34.44 -2.75 4.83
CA ILE A 87 -33.34 -3.20 5.66
C ILE A 87 -33.90 -3.74 6.97
N LYS A 88 -33.56 -4.99 7.27
CA LYS A 88 -33.84 -5.64 8.54
C LYS A 88 -32.55 -5.69 9.35
N GLU A 89 -32.41 -4.72 10.26
CA GLU A 89 -31.23 -4.57 11.09
C GLU A 89 -31.17 -5.66 12.16
N MET A 90 -30.19 -6.55 12.03
CA MET A 90 -29.95 -7.65 12.97
C MET A 90 -28.76 -7.39 13.89
N ARG A 91 -27.97 -6.34 13.62
CA ARG A 91 -26.76 -6.01 14.39
C ARG A 91 -27.12 -5.40 15.76
N ARG A 92 -26.41 -5.84 16.77
CA ARG A 92 -26.52 -5.28 18.13
C ARG A 92 -25.33 -4.36 18.38
N TYR A 93 -25.55 -3.07 18.20
CA TYR A 93 -24.49 -2.09 18.35
C TYR A 93 -24.16 -1.82 19.82
N PRO A 94 -22.85 -1.80 20.17
CA PRO A 94 -22.41 -1.32 21.48
C PRO A 94 -22.77 0.15 21.64
N LYS A 95 -23.08 0.54 22.87
CA LYS A 95 -23.44 1.92 23.19
C LYS A 95 -22.17 2.77 23.34
N PRO A 96 -22.05 3.90 22.64
CA PRO A 96 -20.96 4.82 22.87
C PRO A 96 -21.13 5.54 24.23
N ASN A 97 -20.03 5.86 24.87
CA ASN A 97 -19.99 6.66 26.09
C ASN A 97 -20.39 8.11 25.78
N LYS A 98 -21.64 8.44 26.01
CA LYS A 98 -22.22 9.75 25.68
C LYS A 98 -21.60 10.89 26.49
N GLU A 99 -21.24 10.65 27.75
CA GLU A 99 -20.62 11.66 28.60
C GLU A 99 -19.20 11.99 28.10
N PHE A 100 -18.42 10.96 27.78
CA PHE A 100 -17.11 11.16 27.18
C PHE A 100 -17.21 11.92 25.84
N LEU A 101 -18.15 11.56 24.96
CA LEU A 101 -18.38 12.28 23.70
C LEU A 101 -18.76 13.75 23.92
N ARG A 102 -19.60 14.03 24.92
CA ARG A 102 -20.00 15.41 25.25
C ARG A 102 -18.81 16.23 25.70
N LEU A 103 -17.94 15.69 26.55
CA LEU A 103 -16.73 16.36 27.01
C LEU A 103 -15.71 16.53 25.87
N LEU A 104 -15.56 15.50 25.03
CA LEU A 104 -14.70 15.54 23.84
C LEU A 104 -15.11 16.68 22.89
N MET A 105 -16.41 16.78 22.58
CA MET A 105 -16.95 17.83 21.70
C MET A 105 -16.82 19.25 22.28
N LYS A 106 -16.69 19.37 23.61
CA LYS A 106 -16.39 20.65 24.28
C LYS A 106 -14.91 21.01 24.30
N GLY A 107 -14.03 20.07 23.94
CA GLY A 107 -12.58 20.24 24.06
C GLY A 107 -12.05 20.08 25.49
N ASP A 108 -12.84 19.47 26.40
CA ASP A 108 -12.50 19.31 27.82
C ASP A 108 -11.72 18.01 28.11
N ILE A 109 -11.32 17.27 27.06
CA ILE A 109 -10.59 15.99 27.20
C ILE A 109 -9.13 16.17 26.80
N GLU A 110 -8.24 15.81 27.70
CA GLU A 110 -6.81 15.66 27.45
C GLU A 110 -6.44 14.19 27.37
N MET A 111 -5.65 13.79 26.37
CA MET A 111 -5.17 12.42 26.19
C MET A 111 -3.70 12.44 25.78
N GLY A 112 -2.86 11.73 26.56
CA GLY A 112 -1.43 11.66 26.26
C GLY A 112 -0.67 12.98 26.37
N GLY A 113 -1.19 13.93 27.17
CA GLY A 113 -0.62 15.26 27.33
C GLY A 113 -1.04 16.27 26.24
N GLU A 114 -2.04 15.92 25.42
CA GLU A 114 -2.53 16.78 24.33
C GLU A 114 -4.06 16.81 24.30
N PHE A 115 -4.61 17.96 23.92
CA PHE A 115 -6.01 18.07 23.57
C PHE A 115 -6.25 17.61 22.14
N PRO A 116 -7.27 16.78 21.87
CA PRO A 116 -7.64 16.39 20.51
C PRO A 116 -7.94 17.63 19.66
N ARG A 117 -7.40 17.64 18.46
CA ARG A 117 -7.62 18.70 17.47
C ARG A 117 -9.05 18.61 16.91
N PRO A 118 -9.64 19.73 16.43
CA PRO A 118 -11.02 19.75 15.92
C PRO A 118 -11.32 18.64 14.92
N TYR A 119 -10.47 18.47 13.91
CA TYR A 119 -10.66 17.42 12.89
C TYR A 119 -10.60 15.98 13.46
N GLN A 120 -9.86 15.74 14.56
CA GLN A 120 -9.83 14.44 15.22
C GLN A 120 -11.16 14.17 15.94
N ILE A 121 -11.74 15.20 16.53
CA ILE A 121 -13.07 15.15 17.12
C ILE A 121 -14.11 14.88 16.04
N ASP A 122 -14.07 15.59 14.93
CA ASP A 122 -14.98 15.41 13.79
C ASP A 122 -14.89 13.99 13.22
N ALA A 123 -13.67 13.46 13.05
CA ALA A 123 -13.46 12.08 12.60
C ALA A 123 -14.11 11.06 13.54
N VAL A 124 -14.00 11.24 14.86
CA VAL A 124 -14.61 10.37 15.85
C VAL A 124 -16.14 10.50 15.85
N VAL A 125 -16.67 11.72 15.78
CA VAL A 125 -18.12 11.96 15.72
C VAL A 125 -18.72 11.29 14.48
N GLU A 126 -18.07 11.45 13.33
CA GLU A 126 -18.51 10.80 12.10
C GLU A 126 -18.40 9.26 12.21
N ALA A 127 -17.32 8.72 12.78
CA ALA A 127 -17.17 7.29 13.04
C ALA A 127 -18.31 6.74 13.91
N VAL A 128 -18.65 7.42 15.00
CA VAL A 128 -19.76 7.01 15.88
C VAL A 128 -21.11 7.04 15.15
N ARG A 129 -21.31 8.03 14.28
CA ARG A 129 -22.53 8.17 13.46
C ARG A 129 -22.65 7.02 12.44
N GLN A 130 -21.57 6.67 11.76
CA GLN A 130 -21.56 5.69 10.67
C GLN A 130 -21.40 4.25 11.18
N ARG A 131 -20.67 4.06 12.29
CA ARG A 131 -20.43 2.74 12.93
C ARG A 131 -19.53 1.80 12.14
N ILE A 132 -19.41 1.97 10.84
CA ILE A 132 -18.53 1.21 9.94
C ILE A 132 -17.96 2.15 8.89
N GLY A 133 -16.65 2.09 8.65
CA GLY A 133 -16.00 2.86 7.59
C GLY A 133 -14.54 3.16 7.80
N GLY A 134 -13.95 3.79 6.78
CA GLY A 134 -12.56 4.20 6.73
C GLY A 134 -12.34 5.64 7.20
N ILE A 135 -11.36 5.82 8.06
CA ILE A 135 -10.87 7.13 8.50
C ILE A 135 -9.51 7.36 7.82
N GLU A 136 -9.52 8.14 6.75
CA GLU A 136 -8.32 8.45 5.98
C GLU A 136 -7.73 9.76 6.47
N VAL A 137 -6.64 9.64 7.23
CA VAL A 137 -5.96 10.79 7.84
C VAL A 137 -4.47 10.71 7.53
N PHE A 138 -3.94 11.77 6.91
CA PHE A 138 -2.55 11.81 6.48
C PHE A 138 -1.57 11.50 7.63
N THR A 139 -0.41 10.94 7.28
CA THR A 139 0.62 10.61 8.27
C THR A 139 1.10 11.87 8.99
N GLY A 140 1.22 11.79 10.33
CA GLY A 140 1.59 12.95 11.16
C GLY A 140 0.40 13.71 11.75
N LEU A 141 -0.82 13.45 11.31
CA LEU A 141 -2.04 14.07 11.84
C LEU A 141 -2.67 13.30 13.03
N GLY A 142 -1.95 12.37 13.65
CA GLY A 142 -2.35 11.76 14.92
C GLY A 142 -3.40 10.66 14.84
N LYS A 143 -3.32 9.76 13.84
CA LYS A 143 -4.19 8.57 13.69
C LYS A 143 -4.35 7.77 14.99
N THR A 144 -3.24 7.54 15.71
CA THR A 144 -3.26 6.76 16.96
C THR A 144 -4.06 7.46 18.07
N LEU A 145 -4.11 8.80 18.10
CA LEU A 145 -4.96 9.53 19.04
C LEU A 145 -6.44 9.33 18.70
N ILE A 146 -6.83 9.36 17.43
CA ILE A 146 -8.19 9.02 16.98
C ILE A 146 -8.57 7.61 17.45
N MET A 147 -7.65 6.65 17.28
CA MET A 147 -7.84 5.27 17.76
C MET A 147 -8.03 5.21 19.28
N ALA A 148 -7.20 5.92 20.05
CA ALA A 148 -7.30 5.99 21.49
C ALA A 148 -8.65 6.59 21.95
N ILE A 149 -9.11 7.64 21.28
CA ILE A 149 -10.41 8.27 21.54
C ILE A 149 -11.54 7.28 21.26
N LEU A 150 -11.51 6.55 20.14
CA LEU A 150 -12.49 5.51 19.82
C LEU A 150 -12.52 4.41 20.89
N CYS A 151 -11.36 4.00 21.44
CA CYS A 151 -11.29 3.06 22.55
C CYS A 151 -11.97 3.58 23.82
N LYS A 152 -11.89 4.89 24.10
CA LYS A 152 -12.60 5.52 25.24
C LYS A 152 -14.08 5.74 24.94
N VAL A 153 -14.46 6.02 23.71
CA VAL A 153 -15.87 6.14 23.30
C VAL A 153 -16.60 4.81 23.49
N TYR A 154 -15.96 3.68 23.20
CA TYR A 154 -16.52 2.35 23.38
C TYR A 154 -15.97 1.66 24.64
N SER A 155 -15.98 2.40 25.77
CA SER A 155 -15.39 1.99 27.06
C SER A 155 -15.94 0.69 27.64
N GLU A 156 -17.17 0.32 27.30
CA GLU A 156 -17.84 -0.90 27.78
C GLU A 156 -17.70 -2.07 26.79
N SER A 157 -16.95 -1.90 25.71
CA SER A 157 -16.87 -2.88 24.64
C SER A 157 -15.52 -3.59 24.61
N ARG A 158 -15.53 -4.85 24.20
CA ARG A 158 -14.33 -5.59 23.86
C ARG A 158 -13.84 -5.15 22.49
N ILE A 159 -12.61 -4.66 22.41
CA ILE A 159 -12.03 -4.03 21.21
C ILE A 159 -10.85 -4.85 20.71
N LEU A 160 -10.81 -5.12 19.41
CA LEU A 160 -9.70 -5.74 18.72
C LEU A 160 -9.04 -4.71 17.81
N ILE A 161 -7.74 -4.50 18.00
CA ILE A 161 -6.89 -3.67 17.13
C ILE A 161 -6.04 -4.61 16.27
N LEU A 162 -6.11 -4.47 14.95
CA LEU A 162 -5.38 -5.29 14.00
C LEU A 162 -4.11 -4.57 13.55
N GLU A 163 -2.97 -5.26 13.67
CA GLU A 163 -1.66 -4.82 13.21
C GLU A 163 -0.97 -5.88 12.37
N ASN A 164 -0.16 -5.46 11.39
CA ASN A 164 0.48 -6.37 10.46
C ASN A 164 1.85 -6.88 10.92
N THR A 165 2.55 -6.15 11.81
CA THR A 165 3.89 -6.50 12.27
C THR A 165 4.05 -6.31 13.78
N ILE A 166 5.01 -7.06 14.36
CA ILE A 166 5.34 -7.00 15.79
C ILE A 166 5.76 -5.57 16.18
N ASP A 167 6.54 -4.89 15.35
CA ASP A 167 7.00 -3.53 15.63
C ASP A 167 5.83 -2.53 15.70
N LEU A 168 4.82 -2.68 14.83
CA LEU A 168 3.60 -1.87 14.86
C LEU A 168 2.78 -2.14 16.13
N VAL A 169 2.64 -3.40 16.52
CA VAL A 169 1.97 -3.77 17.79
C VAL A 169 2.61 -3.06 18.97
N GLN A 170 3.95 -3.12 19.08
CA GLN A 170 4.67 -2.48 20.17
C GLN A 170 4.48 -0.96 20.19
N GLN A 171 4.55 -0.31 19.02
CA GLN A 171 4.34 1.14 18.92
C GLN A 171 2.92 1.57 19.24
N THR A 172 1.93 0.83 18.76
CA THR A 172 0.53 1.08 19.05
C THR A 172 0.28 0.91 20.54
N TYR A 173 0.84 -0.15 21.15
CA TYR A 173 0.78 -0.35 22.59
C TYR A 173 1.35 0.84 23.37
N GLU A 174 2.58 1.28 23.06
CA GLU A 174 3.25 2.38 23.76
C GLU A 174 2.48 3.70 23.66
N LYS A 175 1.94 3.99 22.47
CA LYS A 175 1.15 5.21 22.24
C LYS A 175 -0.19 5.18 22.98
N LEU A 176 -0.91 4.06 22.91
CA LEU A 176 -2.18 3.89 23.63
C LEU A 176 -1.96 3.91 25.15
N TYR A 177 -0.84 3.33 25.63
CA TYR A 177 -0.44 3.41 27.03
C TYR A 177 -0.26 4.87 27.49
N LYS A 178 0.44 5.68 26.71
CA LYS A 178 0.60 7.12 26.95
C LYS A 178 -0.74 7.88 26.97
N CYS A 179 -1.72 7.42 26.19
CA CYS A 179 -3.08 7.97 26.20
C CYS A 179 -3.94 7.52 27.39
N GLY A 180 -3.36 6.87 28.41
CA GLY A 180 -4.05 6.47 29.62
C GLY A 180 -4.93 5.22 29.48
N LEU A 181 -4.59 4.33 28.52
CA LEU A 181 -5.28 3.06 28.29
C LEU A 181 -4.52 1.84 28.86
N GLY A 182 -3.32 2.04 29.44
CA GLY A 182 -2.38 0.97 29.78
C GLY A 182 -2.96 -0.19 30.59
N ALA A 183 -3.83 0.08 31.56
CA ALA A 183 -4.47 -0.98 32.38
C ALA A 183 -5.44 -1.88 31.57
N GLU A 184 -5.90 -1.40 30.41
CA GLU A 184 -6.91 -2.03 29.59
C GLU A 184 -6.33 -2.74 28.35
N LEU A 185 -4.99 -2.62 28.13
CA LEU A 185 -4.30 -3.13 26.96
C LEU A 185 -3.76 -4.53 27.16
N GLY A 186 -4.08 -5.44 26.24
CA GLY A 186 -3.45 -6.74 26.07
C GLY A 186 -2.82 -6.86 24.68
N VAL A 187 -1.91 -7.81 24.50
CA VAL A 187 -1.16 -8.03 23.26
C VAL A 187 -1.13 -9.51 22.92
N ILE A 188 -1.49 -9.84 21.68
CA ILE A 188 -1.31 -11.18 21.11
C ILE A 188 -0.31 -11.09 19.95
N GLN A 189 0.93 -11.54 20.23
CA GLN A 189 2.02 -11.59 19.25
C GLN A 189 3.10 -12.59 19.65
N GLY A 190 3.63 -13.36 18.73
CA GLY A 190 4.73 -14.29 18.99
C GLY A 190 4.44 -15.20 20.17
N ALA A 191 5.17 -15.07 21.28
CA ALA A 191 4.97 -15.83 22.52
C ALA A 191 3.94 -15.21 23.48
N ASN A 192 3.62 -13.92 23.30
CA ASN A 192 2.64 -13.22 24.15
C ASN A 192 1.21 -13.58 23.74
N ASP A 193 0.39 -13.85 24.77
CA ASP A 193 -0.99 -14.30 24.62
C ASP A 193 -1.85 -13.68 25.74
N ASP A 194 -1.93 -12.35 25.78
CA ASP A 194 -2.75 -11.61 26.74
C ASP A 194 -4.09 -11.23 26.11
N ASP A 195 -5.06 -12.12 26.22
CA ASP A 195 -6.40 -11.98 25.69
C ASP A 195 -7.45 -11.57 26.75
N GLU A 196 -7.06 -11.41 28.00
CA GLU A 196 -8.00 -11.07 29.10
C GLU A 196 -8.41 -9.59 29.10
N LYS A 197 -7.61 -8.72 28.48
CA LYS A 197 -7.82 -7.28 28.50
C LYS A 197 -8.95 -6.82 27.57
N ARG A 198 -9.59 -5.71 27.95
CA ARG A 198 -10.69 -5.13 27.17
C ARG A 198 -10.28 -4.71 25.74
N ILE A 199 -9.05 -4.22 25.57
CA ILE A 199 -8.47 -3.82 24.29
C ILE A 199 -7.33 -4.77 23.99
N THR A 200 -7.46 -5.57 22.94
CA THR A 200 -6.42 -6.49 22.51
C THR A 200 -5.81 -6.01 21.20
N ILE A 201 -4.49 -5.83 21.17
CA ILE A 201 -3.72 -5.54 19.97
C ILE A 201 -3.20 -6.86 19.40
N LEU A 202 -3.69 -7.23 18.22
CA LEU A 202 -3.39 -8.50 17.57
C LEU A 202 -2.43 -8.31 16.40
N CYS A 203 -1.27 -8.97 16.45
CA CYS A 203 -0.46 -9.18 15.27
C CYS A 203 -1.14 -10.21 14.36
N LEU A 204 -1.45 -9.86 13.12
CA LEU A 204 -2.15 -10.76 12.19
C LEU A 204 -1.44 -12.10 11.98
N GLN A 205 -0.11 -12.15 12.10
CA GLN A 205 0.65 -13.40 12.01
C GLN A 205 0.36 -14.38 13.16
N SER A 206 -0.21 -13.88 14.27
CA SER A 206 -0.54 -14.67 15.47
C SER A 206 -2.06 -14.88 15.65
N TYR A 207 -2.85 -14.68 14.59
CA TYR A 207 -4.32 -14.66 14.67
C TYR A 207 -4.93 -15.96 15.21
N GLU A 208 -4.29 -17.10 15.02
CA GLU A 208 -4.78 -18.39 15.49
C GLU A 208 -4.88 -18.47 17.02
N LYS A 209 -4.03 -17.73 17.74
CA LYS A 209 -4.07 -17.63 19.20
C LYS A 209 -5.28 -16.89 19.73
N ALA A 210 -5.89 -16.05 18.90
CA ALA A 210 -7.02 -15.21 19.26
C ALA A 210 -8.40 -15.84 18.97
N PHE A 211 -8.49 -17.10 18.54
CA PHE A 211 -9.77 -17.71 18.14
C PHE A 211 -10.86 -17.66 19.23
N ASN A 212 -10.48 -17.88 20.48
CA ASN A 212 -11.41 -17.85 21.60
C ASN A 212 -11.93 -16.43 21.89
N LEU A 213 -11.17 -15.41 21.53
CA LEU A 213 -11.51 -14.00 21.73
C LEU A 213 -12.51 -13.48 20.70
N PHE A 214 -12.47 -13.96 19.45
CA PHE A 214 -13.25 -13.39 18.35
C PHE A 214 -14.77 -13.29 18.60
N PRO A 215 -15.45 -14.28 19.24
CA PRO A 215 -16.87 -14.17 19.55
C PRO A 215 -17.24 -13.05 20.54
N GLU A 216 -16.29 -12.57 21.33
CA GLU A 216 -16.51 -11.53 22.34
C GLU A 216 -16.29 -10.12 21.78
N ILE A 217 -15.63 -9.99 20.64
CA ILE A 217 -15.30 -8.71 20.04
C ILE A 217 -16.55 -7.99 19.55
N GLN A 218 -16.66 -6.71 19.90
CA GLN A 218 -17.76 -5.82 19.52
C GLN A 218 -17.30 -4.65 18.64
N VAL A 219 -16.00 -4.29 18.69
CA VAL A 219 -15.39 -3.22 17.91
C VAL A 219 -14.09 -3.71 17.30
N ILE A 220 -13.88 -3.47 16.02
CA ILE A 220 -12.63 -3.75 15.32
C ILE A 220 -12.03 -2.42 14.84
N LEU A 221 -10.75 -2.21 15.11
CA LEU A 221 -9.93 -1.12 14.59
C LEU A 221 -8.78 -1.74 13.78
N ALA A 222 -8.62 -1.36 12.52
CA ALA A 222 -7.49 -1.80 11.69
C ALA A 222 -6.58 -0.61 11.42
N ASP A 223 -5.38 -0.61 12.03
CA ASP A 223 -4.37 0.42 11.73
C ASP A 223 -3.62 0.06 10.45
N GLU A 224 -3.11 1.07 9.78
CA GLU A 224 -2.49 0.97 8.46
C GLU A 224 -3.30 0.06 7.52
N ALA A 225 -4.59 0.36 7.40
CA ALA A 225 -5.58 -0.50 6.75
C ALA A 225 -5.26 -0.85 5.28
N HIS A 226 -4.42 -0.07 4.63
CA HIS A 226 -3.88 -0.38 3.31
C HIS A 226 -2.98 -1.64 3.30
N GLU A 227 -2.48 -2.07 4.46
CA GLU A 227 -1.74 -3.32 4.62
C GLU A 227 -2.56 -4.37 5.38
N THR A 228 -3.14 -4.00 6.55
CA THR A 228 -3.85 -4.91 7.45
C THR A 228 -5.19 -5.36 6.90
N GLY A 229 -6.03 -4.44 6.45
CA GLY A 229 -7.43 -4.71 6.09
C GLY A 229 -7.62 -5.41 4.74
N ARG A 230 -6.56 -5.65 3.98
CA ARG A 230 -6.62 -6.24 2.63
C ARG A 230 -6.16 -7.68 2.55
N THR A 231 -5.57 -8.22 3.61
CA THR A 231 -5.04 -9.58 3.60
C THR A 231 -6.13 -10.63 3.83
N ASP A 232 -5.91 -11.84 3.32
CA ASP A 232 -6.81 -12.97 3.57
C ASP A 232 -6.89 -13.30 5.07
N THR A 233 -5.81 -13.09 5.80
CA THR A 233 -5.77 -13.28 7.26
C THR A 233 -6.66 -12.28 7.99
N ALA A 234 -6.57 -10.98 7.63
CA ALA A 234 -7.44 -9.96 8.21
C ALA A 234 -8.92 -10.25 7.90
N GLU A 235 -9.23 -10.66 6.68
CA GLU A 235 -10.59 -11.06 6.30
C GLU A 235 -11.10 -12.21 7.17
N LYS A 236 -10.30 -13.27 7.36
CA LYS A 236 -10.65 -14.39 8.26
C LYS A 236 -10.94 -13.92 9.68
N VAL A 237 -10.08 -13.04 10.23
CA VAL A 237 -10.28 -12.47 11.57
C VAL A 237 -11.58 -11.67 11.64
N ILE A 238 -11.83 -10.77 10.67
CA ILE A 238 -13.03 -9.93 10.63
C ILE A 238 -14.30 -10.80 10.54
N TYR A 239 -14.30 -11.85 9.70
CA TYR A 239 -15.44 -12.76 9.59
C TYR A 239 -15.63 -13.62 10.83
N SER A 240 -14.58 -13.93 11.57
CA SER A 240 -14.68 -14.68 12.83
C SER A 240 -15.30 -13.84 13.96
N CYS A 241 -15.16 -12.50 13.91
CA CYS A 241 -15.74 -11.56 14.88
C CYS A 241 -17.23 -11.27 14.58
N GLN A 242 -18.08 -12.27 14.66
CA GLN A 242 -19.50 -12.20 14.27
C GLN A 242 -20.34 -11.25 15.14
N ASN A 243 -19.85 -10.83 16.29
CA ASN A 243 -20.50 -9.89 17.20
C ASN A 243 -19.91 -8.47 17.14
N ALA A 244 -19.07 -8.17 16.12
CA ALA A 244 -18.43 -6.86 15.94
C ALA A 244 -19.12 -6.04 14.82
N PRO A 245 -20.23 -5.37 15.08
CA PRO A 245 -20.91 -4.53 14.10
C PRO A 245 -20.24 -3.17 13.90
N VAL A 246 -19.34 -2.76 14.80
CA VAL A 246 -18.58 -1.51 14.71
C VAL A 246 -17.18 -1.82 14.21
N LYS A 247 -16.81 -1.20 13.08
CA LYS A 247 -15.52 -1.46 12.44
C LYS A 247 -14.97 -0.18 11.82
N PHE A 248 -13.72 0.14 12.15
CA PHE A 248 -13.03 1.27 11.54
C PHE A 248 -11.67 0.86 11.02
N SER A 249 -11.44 1.17 9.76
CA SER A 249 -10.10 1.16 9.17
C SER A 249 -9.47 2.54 9.29
N ILE A 250 -8.22 2.60 9.70
CA ILE A 250 -7.48 3.86 9.90
C ILE A 250 -6.22 3.80 9.06
N SER A 251 -6.01 4.76 8.18
CA SER A 251 -4.83 4.77 7.30
C SER A 251 -4.58 6.17 6.75
N ALA A 252 -3.38 6.40 6.23
CA ALA A 252 -3.08 7.59 5.43
C ALA A 252 -3.59 7.47 3.99
N THR A 253 -3.84 6.24 3.52
CA THR A 253 -4.36 5.93 2.18
C THR A 253 -5.25 4.70 2.26
N MET A 254 -6.45 4.79 1.71
CA MET A 254 -7.42 3.69 1.70
C MET A 254 -7.52 2.99 0.34
N GLN A 255 -7.16 3.68 -0.74
CA GLN A 255 -7.22 3.12 -2.08
C GLN A 255 -5.82 2.78 -2.59
N THR A 256 -5.71 1.69 -3.35
CA THR A 256 -4.54 1.40 -4.18
C THR A 256 -4.97 1.28 -5.63
N ILE A 257 -4.28 2.02 -6.48
CA ILE A 257 -4.49 1.96 -7.93
C ILE A 257 -4.01 0.61 -8.49
N ASP A 258 -3.05 -0.02 -7.83
CA ASP A 258 -2.38 -1.23 -8.34
C ASP A 258 -3.22 -2.52 -8.22
N ASN A 259 -4.16 -2.61 -7.27
CA ASN A 259 -5.05 -3.77 -7.13
C ASN A 259 -6.50 -3.36 -6.75
N PRO A 260 -7.40 -3.18 -7.72
CA PRO A 260 -8.79 -2.83 -7.46
C PRO A 260 -9.53 -3.84 -6.57
N TYR A 261 -9.20 -5.13 -6.66
CA TYR A 261 -9.82 -6.15 -5.82
C TYR A 261 -9.49 -5.94 -4.33
N GLU A 262 -8.23 -5.67 -4.00
CA GLU A 262 -7.84 -5.41 -2.60
C GLU A 262 -8.51 -4.16 -2.04
N SER A 263 -8.64 -3.11 -2.84
CA SER A 263 -9.36 -1.89 -2.44
C SER A 263 -10.84 -2.17 -2.18
N MET A 264 -11.50 -2.89 -3.05
CA MET A 264 -12.91 -3.29 -2.84
C MET A 264 -13.06 -4.26 -1.67
N ARG A 265 -12.10 -5.17 -1.43
CA ARG A 265 -12.11 -6.08 -0.27
C ARG A 265 -12.04 -5.30 1.04
N LEU A 266 -11.17 -4.28 1.12
CA LEU A 266 -11.12 -3.41 2.29
C LEU A 266 -12.48 -2.73 2.55
N VAL A 267 -13.09 -2.18 1.50
CA VAL A 267 -14.42 -1.56 1.59
C VAL A 267 -15.48 -2.59 2.02
N GLY A 268 -15.48 -3.77 1.44
CA GLY A 268 -16.41 -4.84 1.81
C GLY A 268 -16.31 -5.23 3.28
N ASN A 269 -15.11 -5.34 3.81
CA ASN A 269 -14.85 -5.75 5.19
C ASN A 269 -15.05 -4.64 6.22
N MET A 270 -14.65 -3.40 5.91
CA MET A 270 -14.53 -2.30 6.86
C MET A 270 -15.40 -1.07 6.52
N GLY A 271 -16.12 -1.09 5.40
CA GLY A 271 -16.93 0.03 4.91
C GLY A 271 -16.16 1.05 4.07
N PRO A 272 -16.91 2.00 3.45
CA PRO A 272 -16.30 3.08 2.65
C PRO A 272 -15.58 4.10 3.51
N VAL A 273 -14.78 4.97 2.88
CA VAL A 273 -14.21 6.15 3.55
C VAL A 273 -15.34 7.05 4.03
N ILE A 274 -15.36 7.33 5.32
CA ILE A 274 -16.37 8.16 6.00
C ILE A 274 -15.80 9.50 6.45
N TYR A 275 -14.49 9.60 6.61
CA TYR A 275 -13.80 10.82 6.99
C TYR A 275 -12.43 10.88 6.30
N GLN A 276 -12.07 12.06 5.82
CA GLN A 276 -10.79 12.28 5.16
C GLN A 276 -10.16 13.59 5.64
N LYS A 277 -8.83 13.58 5.89
CA LYS A 277 -8.01 14.75 6.18
C LYS A 277 -6.68 14.62 5.44
N ASN A 278 -6.50 15.47 4.44
CA ASN A 278 -5.37 15.44 3.52
C ASN A 278 -4.13 16.18 4.05
N ALA A 279 -3.01 16.06 3.32
CA ALA A 279 -1.76 16.73 3.68
C ALA A 279 -1.84 18.25 3.54
N ASP A 280 -2.43 18.74 2.45
CA ASP A 280 -2.64 20.16 2.16
C ASP A 280 -3.44 20.87 3.26
N GLU A 281 -4.58 20.29 3.64
CA GLU A 281 -5.39 20.80 4.75
C GLU A 281 -4.62 20.81 6.08
N GLY A 282 -3.78 19.77 6.33
CA GLY A 282 -2.95 19.72 7.53
C GLY A 282 -1.83 20.76 7.53
N ILE A 283 -1.34 21.15 6.37
CA ILE A 283 -0.34 22.23 6.19
C ILE A 283 -1.02 23.59 6.37
N ASP A 284 -2.16 23.82 5.73
CA ASP A 284 -2.89 25.09 5.78
C ASP A 284 -3.37 25.42 7.20
N GLU A 285 -3.75 24.41 7.97
CA GLU A 285 -4.12 24.54 9.39
C GLU A 285 -2.91 24.50 10.34
N GLU A 286 -1.69 24.53 9.83
CA GLU A 286 -0.43 24.51 10.59
C GLU A 286 -0.20 23.28 11.49
N TYR A 287 -0.87 22.18 11.24
CA TYR A 287 -0.61 20.90 11.95
C TYR A 287 0.58 20.15 11.38
N LEU A 288 0.90 20.38 10.12
CA LEU A 288 2.05 19.83 9.42
C LEU A 288 3.02 20.93 9.00
N THR A 289 4.27 20.58 8.83
CA THR A 289 5.29 21.48 8.27
C THR A 289 5.05 21.66 6.77
N PRO A 290 5.07 22.89 6.24
CA PRO A 290 5.07 23.13 4.81
C PRO A 290 6.12 22.28 4.11
N THR A 291 5.73 21.62 3.03
CA THR A 291 6.59 20.65 2.36
C THR A 291 6.71 20.96 0.90
N LYS A 292 7.93 20.89 0.38
CA LYS A 292 8.28 21.08 -1.03
C LYS A 292 8.91 19.81 -1.59
N ILE A 293 8.50 19.44 -2.79
CA ILE A 293 9.11 18.34 -3.53
C ILE A 293 10.13 18.91 -4.54
N GLU A 294 11.36 18.44 -4.49
CA GLU A 294 12.40 18.73 -5.48
C GLU A 294 12.63 17.48 -6.32
N ILE A 295 12.26 17.55 -7.60
CA ILE A 295 12.49 16.47 -8.58
C ILE A 295 13.79 16.77 -9.32
N TYR A 296 14.80 15.94 -9.09
CA TYR A 296 16.12 16.09 -9.69
C TYR A 296 16.16 15.35 -11.03
N GLN A 297 16.28 16.12 -12.10
CA GLN A 297 16.48 15.62 -13.45
C GLN A 297 17.98 15.57 -13.78
N TYR A 298 18.42 14.45 -14.32
CA TYR A 298 19.82 14.21 -14.65
C TYR A 298 19.92 13.41 -15.95
N GLU A 299 21.08 13.46 -16.56
CA GLU A 299 21.40 12.68 -17.75
C GLU A 299 22.26 11.48 -17.35
N CYS A 300 21.96 10.32 -17.88
CA CYS A 300 22.80 9.14 -17.77
C CYS A 300 22.77 8.36 -19.08
N GLU A 301 23.83 7.60 -19.38
CA GLU A 301 23.76 6.60 -20.43
C GLU A 301 22.70 5.56 -20.05
N PRO A 302 21.78 5.21 -20.96
CA PRO A 302 20.80 4.17 -20.72
C PRO A 302 21.53 2.88 -20.32
N VAL A 303 21.20 2.36 -19.15
CA VAL A 303 21.78 1.11 -18.67
C VAL A 303 21.14 -0.04 -19.45
N PRO A 304 21.91 -0.88 -20.14
CA PRO A 304 21.36 -2.08 -20.77
C PRO A 304 20.63 -2.93 -19.75
N ILE A 305 19.48 -3.47 -20.13
CA ILE A 305 18.74 -4.42 -19.28
C ILE A 305 19.54 -5.73 -19.23
N VAL A 306 20.51 -5.80 -18.33
CA VAL A 306 21.29 -7.00 -18.06
C VAL A 306 20.75 -7.65 -16.81
N GLY A 307 19.62 -8.32 -16.93
CA GLY A 307 19.01 -9.00 -15.77
C GLY A 307 19.69 -10.33 -15.48
N THR A 308 20.00 -10.58 -14.21
CA THR A 308 20.14 -11.93 -13.70
C THR A 308 18.76 -12.57 -13.65
N TRP A 309 18.61 -13.74 -14.24
CA TRP A 309 17.38 -14.53 -14.21
C TRP A 309 16.99 -14.85 -12.78
N SER A 310 15.94 -14.26 -12.27
CA SER A 310 15.28 -14.79 -11.09
C SER A 310 14.20 -15.75 -11.51
N ASP A 311 14.14 -16.88 -10.81
CA ASP A 311 13.24 -17.96 -11.03
C ASP A 311 11.86 -17.58 -11.58
N VAL A 312 11.59 -18.14 -12.79
CA VAL A 312 10.27 -18.54 -13.26
C VAL A 312 9.19 -17.45 -13.22
N TYR A 313 9.15 -16.56 -14.22
CA TYR A 313 7.88 -15.83 -14.33
C TYR A 313 7.15 -15.97 -15.66
N ASP A 314 7.79 -16.17 -16.78
CA ASP A 314 7.08 -16.50 -18.01
C ASP A 314 8.02 -17.28 -18.94
N LYS A 315 7.92 -18.60 -18.91
CA LYS A 315 8.49 -19.44 -19.97
C LYS A 315 7.56 -19.35 -21.16
N ILE A 316 8.07 -18.75 -22.21
CA ILE A 316 7.39 -18.68 -23.48
C ILE A 316 8.05 -19.69 -24.40
N GLU A 317 7.30 -20.68 -24.83
CA GLU A 317 7.76 -21.63 -25.84
C GLU A 317 7.55 -21.01 -27.22
N ILE A 318 8.64 -20.71 -27.92
CA ILE A 318 8.61 -20.26 -29.30
C ILE A 318 8.90 -21.49 -30.15
N CYS A 319 7.85 -22.05 -30.73
CA CYS A 319 7.97 -23.16 -31.64
C CYS A 319 8.00 -22.65 -33.08
N PRO A 320 8.74 -23.27 -34.04
CA PRO A 320 8.75 -22.83 -35.44
C PRO A 320 7.39 -22.97 -36.11
N PRO A 321 7.08 -22.14 -37.12
CA PRO A 321 5.81 -22.20 -37.81
C PRO A 321 5.63 -23.53 -38.53
N ASP A 322 4.40 -23.97 -38.54
CA ASP A 322 4.01 -24.98 -39.48
C ASP A 322 4.28 -24.41 -40.91
N LYS A 323 4.75 -25.24 -41.82
CA LYS A 323 5.17 -25.13 -43.23
C LYS A 323 4.83 -23.87 -44.08
N LYS A 324 4.21 -22.84 -43.55
CA LYS A 324 3.77 -21.64 -44.27
C LYS A 324 4.64 -20.42 -44.09
N HIS A 325 5.43 -20.34 -43.00
CA HIS A 325 6.28 -19.18 -42.71
C HIS A 325 7.67 -19.65 -42.31
N THR A 326 8.70 -19.01 -42.85
CA THR A 326 10.08 -19.22 -42.43
C THR A 326 10.40 -18.32 -41.22
N TRP A 327 11.41 -18.71 -40.44
CA TRP A 327 11.93 -17.89 -39.35
C TRP A 327 12.29 -16.46 -39.78
N THR A 328 12.83 -16.30 -40.98
CA THR A 328 13.17 -15.02 -41.54
C THR A 328 11.94 -14.13 -41.75
N GLN A 329 10.84 -14.68 -42.27
CA GLN A 329 9.60 -13.94 -42.46
C GLN A 329 8.95 -13.50 -41.16
N LEU A 330 9.12 -14.31 -40.10
CA LEU A 330 8.63 -13.94 -38.76
C LEU A 330 9.47 -12.85 -38.13
N VAL A 331 10.81 -12.90 -38.26
CA VAL A 331 11.72 -11.84 -37.80
C VAL A 331 11.40 -10.52 -38.52
N GLU A 332 11.23 -10.54 -39.84
CA GLU A 332 10.87 -9.37 -40.63
C GLU A 332 9.52 -8.78 -40.24
N ALA A 333 8.51 -9.63 -39.96
CA ALA A 333 7.21 -9.19 -39.49
C ALA A 333 7.28 -8.56 -38.10
N PHE A 334 8.18 -9.05 -37.24
CA PHE A 334 8.44 -8.49 -35.91
C PHE A 334 9.15 -7.14 -35.96
N GLU A 335 10.13 -6.97 -36.82
CA GLU A 335 10.87 -5.73 -36.99
C GLU A 335 9.97 -4.60 -37.55
N GLN A 336 8.94 -4.95 -38.32
CA GLN A 336 8.00 -3.98 -38.92
C GLN A 336 6.89 -3.54 -37.97
N GLN A 337 6.63 -4.25 -36.87
CA GLN A 337 5.58 -3.91 -35.93
C GLN A 337 6.12 -3.06 -34.77
N ASN A 338 5.71 -1.79 -34.73
CA ASN A 338 6.01 -0.89 -33.59
C ASN A 338 5.28 -1.27 -32.29
N ASN A 339 4.48 -2.33 -32.26
CA ASN A 339 3.73 -2.78 -31.10
C ASN A 339 4.14 -4.20 -30.68
N TRP A 340 5.23 -4.26 -29.93
CA TRP A 340 5.88 -5.47 -29.45
C TRP A 340 4.96 -6.43 -28.64
N ALA A 341 3.99 -5.89 -27.89
CA ALA A 341 3.10 -6.69 -27.09
C ALA A 341 2.08 -7.50 -27.94
N ALA A 342 1.59 -6.92 -29.02
CA ALA A 342 0.67 -7.58 -29.94
C ALA A 342 1.38 -8.65 -30.80
N GLY A 343 2.58 -8.34 -31.31
CA GLY A 343 3.38 -9.28 -32.07
C GLY A 343 3.87 -10.47 -31.27
N LEU A 344 4.23 -10.29 -29.98
CA LEU A 344 4.54 -11.36 -29.05
C LEU A 344 3.31 -12.30 -28.85
N MET A 345 2.10 -11.74 -28.70
CA MET A 345 0.89 -12.54 -28.51
C MET A 345 0.53 -13.39 -29.76
N GLU A 346 0.76 -12.87 -30.95
CA GLU A 346 0.51 -13.61 -32.20
C GLU A 346 1.51 -14.78 -32.40
N LEU A 347 2.77 -14.58 -32.04
CA LEU A 347 3.80 -15.63 -32.06
C LEU A 347 3.51 -16.77 -31.06
N PHE A 348 2.92 -16.47 -29.91
CA PHE A 348 2.54 -17.48 -28.93
C PHE A 348 1.39 -18.39 -29.36
N GLN A 349 0.63 -17.99 -30.36
CA GLN A 349 -0.48 -18.76 -30.90
C GLN A 349 -0.08 -19.67 -32.08
N ALA A 350 1.14 -19.50 -32.63
CA ALA A 350 1.64 -20.28 -33.74
C ALA A 350 2.53 -21.44 -33.24
N ASN A 351 2.14 -22.68 -33.50
CA ASN A 351 2.97 -23.86 -33.28
C ASN A 351 4.09 -23.89 -34.34
N MET A 352 5.37 -23.79 -33.88
CA MET A 352 6.53 -23.66 -34.76
C MET A 352 7.57 -24.76 -34.47
N VAL A 353 8.10 -25.49 -35.49
CA VAL A 353 9.13 -26.56 -35.43
C VAL A 353 10.37 -26.20 -36.25
N THR A 354 11.61 -26.33 -35.79
CA THR A 354 12.84 -25.90 -36.44
C THR A 354 13.62 -27.07 -37.11
N ASN A 355 14.49 -26.71 -38.10
CA ASN A 355 15.65 -27.49 -38.44
C ASN A 355 16.94 -26.81 -37.89
N ASP A 356 18.06 -27.53 -37.76
CA ASP A 356 19.24 -27.07 -37.01
C ASP A 356 19.91 -25.80 -37.57
N GLU A 357 19.95 -25.58 -38.89
CA GLU A 357 20.62 -24.40 -39.51
C GLU A 357 19.78 -23.11 -39.39
N GLU A 358 18.48 -23.22 -39.44
CA GLU A 358 17.58 -22.09 -39.28
C GLU A 358 17.44 -21.67 -37.81
N CYS A 359 17.65 -22.59 -36.89
CA CYS A 359 17.49 -22.37 -35.46
C CYS A 359 18.53 -21.37 -34.88
N ASP A 360 19.80 -21.52 -35.29
CA ASP A 360 20.89 -20.63 -34.82
C ASP A 360 20.72 -19.21 -35.33
N ALA A 361 20.32 -19.02 -36.58
CA ALA A 361 20.02 -17.70 -37.13
C ALA A 361 18.81 -17.06 -36.49
N ALA A 362 17.76 -17.83 -36.23
CA ALA A 362 16.57 -17.39 -35.50
C ALA A 362 16.88 -17.06 -34.05
N LEU A 363 17.70 -17.85 -33.36
CA LEU A 363 18.14 -17.61 -31.99
C LEU A 363 18.83 -16.25 -31.86
N GLN A 364 19.72 -15.93 -32.80
CA GLN A 364 20.44 -14.65 -32.80
C GLN A 364 19.48 -13.47 -33.07
N ALA A 365 18.62 -13.57 -34.07
CA ALA A 365 17.66 -12.52 -34.42
C ALA A 365 16.62 -12.31 -33.30
N PHE A 366 16.05 -13.38 -32.76
CA PHE A 366 15.12 -13.29 -31.65
C PHE A 366 15.80 -12.83 -30.37
N SER A 367 17.06 -13.19 -30.12
CA SER A 367 17.81 -12.73 -28.95
C SER A 367 17.94 -11.20 -28.93
N GLU A 368 18.18 -10.56 -30.07
CA GLU A 368 18.23 -9.09 -30.18
C GLU A 368 16.84 -8.46 -29.98
N ILE A 369 15.84 -9.01 -30.64
CA ILE A 369 14.46 -8.50 -30.61
C ILE A 369 13.86 -8.64 -29.20
N PHE A 370 13.98 -9.82 -28.61
CA PHE A 370 13.43 -10.12 -27.31
C PHE A 370 14.23 -9.44 -26.18
N SER A 371 15.54 -9.23 -26.35
CA SER A 371 16.35 -8.45 -25.41
C SER A 371 15.86 -7.00 -25.30
N LYS A 372 15.51 -6.36 -26.42
CA LYS A 372 14.90 -5.02 -26.44
C LYS A 372 13.55 -4.98 -25.73
N ALA A 373 12.81 -6.10 -25.72
CA ALA A 373 11.53 -6.26 -25.02
C ALA A 373 11.66 -6.78 -23.57
N GLY A 374 12.90 -7.02 -23.10
CA GLY A 374 13.17 -7.50 -21.74
C GLY A 374 13.07 -9.01 -21.59
N TYR A 375 13.36 -9.78 -22.65
CA TYR A 375 13.40 -11.24 -22.63
C TYR A 375 14.77 -11.77 -23.10
N GLU A 376 15.19 -12.89 -22.57
CA GLU A 376 16.33 -13.68 -23.09
C GLU A 376 15.78 -14.90 -23.81
N VAL A 377 16.37 -15.24 -24.94
CA VAL A 377 15.97 -16.41 -25.72
C VAL A 377 17.04 -17.50 -25.58
N THR A 378 16.63 -18.71 -25.23
CA THR A 378 17.51 -19.88 -25.14
C THR A 378 16.91 -21.04 -25.92
N GLN A 379 17.79 -21.86 -26.52
CA GLN A 379 17.41 -23.07 -27.23
C GLN A 379 17.36 -24.24 -26.26
N LYS A 380 16.31 -25.06 -26.36
CA LYS A 380 16.19 -26.34 -25.65
C LYS A 380 15.64 -27.40 -26.59
N GLY A 381 16.54 -28.18 -27.18
CA GLY A 381 16.22 -29.07 -28.29
C GLY A 381 15.77 -28.26 -29.49
N ASP A 382 14.65 -28.59 -30.12
CA ASP A 382 14.09 -27.93 -31.28
C ASP A 382 13.16 -26.74 -30.92
N ILE A 383 13.18 -26.29 -29.66
CA ILE A 383 12.29 -25.24 -29.14
C ILE A 383 13.12 -24.06 -28.66
N LEU A 384 12.75 -22.84 -29.10
CA LEU A 384 13.25 -21.60 -28.53
C LEU A 384 12.38 -21.20 -27.33
N LEU A 385 13.02 -20.97 -26.19
CA LEU A 385 12.38 -20.52 -24.97
C LEU A 385 12.71 -19.07 -24.71
N GLY A 386 11.70 -18.19 -24.75
CA GLY A 386 11.81 -16.82 -24.29
C GLY A 386 11.53 -16.74 -22.78
N ARG A 387 12.41 -16.10 -22.04
CA ARG A 387 12.27 -15.88 -20.60
C ARG A 387 12.33 -14.42 -20.27
N LYS A 388 11.33 -13.91 -19.52
CA LYS A 388 11.30 -12.51 -19.11
C LYS A 388 12.38 -12.23 -18.08
N ILE A 389 13.15 -11.17 -18.32
CA ILE A 389 14.19 -10.71 -17.39
C ILE A 389 13.51 -10.13 -16.16
N ALA A 390 13.84 -10.64 -14.98
CA ALA A 390 13.17 -10.23 -13.76
C ALA A 390 13.61 -8.84 -13.29
N TYR A 391 12.64 -8.09 -12.77
CA TYR A 391 12.81 -6.75 -12.18
C TYR A 391 13.94 -6.66 -11.13
N ARG A 392 14.28 -7.76 -10.47
CA ARG A 392 15.32 -7.77 -9.43
C ARG A 392 16.73 -7.49 -9.97
N GLY A 393 17.02 -7.92 -11.19
CA GLY A 393 18.27 -7.57 -11.86
C GLY A 393 18.31 -6.11 -12.30
N ASP A 394 17.17 -5.56 -12.76
CA ASP A 394 17.05 -4.16 -13.12
C ASP A 394 17.28 -3.23 -11.93
N GLU A 395 16.79 -3.58 -10.73
CA GLU A 395 16.98 -2.76 -9.53
C GLU A 395 18.48 -2.63 -9.20
N TYR A 396 19.25 -3.72 -9.30
CA TYR A 396 20.69 -3.66 -9.04
C TYR A 396 21.43 -2.81 -10.06
N THR A 397 21.24 -3.07 -11.35
CA THR A 397 21.93 -2.33 -12.43
C THR A 397 21.48 -0.89 -12.57
N HIS A 398 20.19 -0.61 -12.37
CA HIS A 398 19.62 0.71 -12.63
C HIS A 398 19.65 1.64 -11.42
N ILE A 399 19.58 1.08 -10.22
CA ILE A 399 19.49 1.84 -8.96
C ILE A 399 20.75 1.67 -8.12
N VAL A 400 21.09 0.40 -7.74
CA VAL A 400 22.14 0.12 -6.76
C VAL A 400 23.53 0.43 -7.33
N ASP A 401 23.86 -0.16 -8.48
CA ASP A 401 25.20 -0.06 -9.11
C ASP A 401 25.34 1.11 -10.08
N ASN A 402 24.29 1.91 -10.28
CA ASN A 402 24.32 3.04 -11.19
C ASN A 402 25.18 4.19 -10.63
N LYS A 403 26.43 4.27 -11.10
CA LYS A 403 27.41 5.26 -10.63
C LYS A 403 26.94 6.70 -10.82
N THR A 404 26.36 7.02 -11.96
CA THR A 404 25.86 8.38 -12.26
C THR A 404 24.76 8.75 -11.29
N ARG A 405 23.78 7.88 -11.09
CA ARG A 405 22.68 8.08 -10.14
C ARG A 405 23.19 8.26 -8.71
N ASN A 406 24.12 7.43 -8.27
CA ASN A 406 24.70 7.53 -6.94
C ASN A 406 25.48 8.83 -6.75
N GLN A 407 26.22 9.29 -7.76
CA GLN A 407 26.88 10.60 -7.73
C GLN A 407 25.88 11.76 -7.63
N VAL A 408 24.74 11.67 -8.32
CA VAL A 408 23.65 12.67 -8.21
C VAL A 408 23.10 12.70 -6.78
N ILE A 409 22.83 11.55 -6.16
CA ILE A 409 22.39 11.48 -4.75
C ILE A 409 23.40 12.17 -3.84
N VAL A 410 24.69 11.89 -4.01
CA VAL A 410 25.77 12.52 -3.22
C VAL A 410 25.85 14.03 -3.43
N LYS A 411 25.67 14.52 -4.67
CA LYS A 411 25.60 15.97 -4.94
C LYS A 411 24.42 16.62 -4.22
N ILE A 412 23.24 15.99 -4.22
CA ILE A 412 22.05 16.46 -3.50
C ILE A 412 22.34 16.52 -1.99
N ILE A 413 22.92 15.46 -1.43
CA ILE A 413 23.31 15.40 -0.02
C ILE A 413 24.28 16.56 0.32
N ASN A 414 25.35 16.74 -0.46
CA ASN A 414 26.33 17.80 -0.22
C ASN A 414 25.72 19.20 -0.30
N ARG A 415 24.77 19.44 -1.23
CA ARG A 415 24.01 20.68 -1.30
C ARG A 415 23.27 20.99 0.00
N TYR A 416 22.65 19.97 0.62
CA TYR A 416 21.92 20.12 1.88
C TYR A 416 22.84 20.20 3.10
N LEU A 417 23.96 19.46 3.10
CA LEU A 417 24.97 19.54 4.16
C LEU A 417 25.59 20.95 4.25
N ALA A 418 25.83 21.59 3.09
CA ALA A 418 26.31 22.98 3.05
C ALA A 418 25.33 23.96 3.69
N GLN A 419 24.04 23.62 3.80
CA GLN A 419 22.98 24.36 4.48
C GLN A 419 22.77 23.91 5.93
N LYS A 420 23.64 23.05 6.46
CA LYS A 420 23.56 22.46 7.81
C LYS A 420 22.24 21.69 8.07
N LYS A 421 21.64 21.09 7.01
CA LYS A 421 20.39 20.34 7.13
C LYS A 421 20.62 18.95 7.71
N ARG A 422 19.62 18.45 8.45
CA ARG A 422 19.52 17.06 8.90
C ARG A 422 18.89 16.25 7.80
N ILE A 423 19.63 15.28 7.26
CA ILE A 423 19.26 14.56 6.04
C ILE A 423 19.01 13.09 6.37
N LEU A 424 17.83 12.61 5.98
CA LEU A 424 17.51 11.18 5.95
C LEU A 424 17.51 10.70 4.51
N VAL A 425 18.31 9.69 4.20
CA VAL A 425 18.33 9.03 2.89
C VAL A 425 17.75 7.63 3.05
N LEU A 426 16.65 7.32 2.35
CA LEU A 426 16.08 5.97 2.38
C LEU A 426 16.47 5.17 1.14
N PHE A 427 16.88 3.95 1.38
CA PHE A 427 17.26 2.98 0.34
C PHE A 427 16.48 1.65 0.50
N ASN A 428 16.51 0.83 -0.55
CA ASN A 428 15.79 -0.45 -0.57
C ASN A 428 16.68 -1.66 -0.28
N ARG A 429 17.96 -1.59 -0.66
CA ARG A 429 18.96 -2.68 -0.59
C ARG A 429 20.11 -2.26 0.29
N ILE A 430 20.55 -3.14 1.19
CA ILE A 430 21.64 -2.86 2.14
C ILE A 430 22.90 -2.45 1.38
N GLU A 431 23.25 -3.19 0.33
CA GLU A 431 24.41 -2.91 -0.53
C GLU A 431 24.37 -1.51 -1.13
N HIS A 432 23.18 -1.01 -1.48
CA HIS A 432 23.05 0.38 -1.96
C HIS A 432 23.33 1.40 -0.85
N GLY A 433 22.87 1.13 0.35
CA GLY A 433 23.18 1.94 1.53
C GLY A 433 24.67 2.00 1.82
N GLU A 434 25.38 0.88 1.73
CA GLU A 434 26.83 0.78 1.91
C GLU A 434 27.61 1.55 0.85
N ILE A 435 27.20 1.43 -0.43
CA ILE A 435 27.78 2.20 -1.54
C ILE A 435 27.64 3.70 -1.27
N LEU A 436 26.43 4.17 -0.96
CA LEU A 436 26.16 5.59 -0.70
C LEU A 436 26.91 6.10 0.53
N GLN A 437 26.96 5.31 1.61
CA GLN A 437 27.73 5.64 2.82
C GLN A 437 29.21 5.79 2.52
N SER A 438 29.79 4.87 1.73
CA SER A 438 31.20 4.95 1.35
C SER A 438 31.55 6.23 0.58
N MET A 439 30.57 6.80 -0.14
CA MET A 439 30.70 8.06 -0.88
C MET A 439 30.44 9.31 -0.01
N CYS A 440 29.93 9.14 1.22
CA CYS A 440 29.58 10.21 2.16
C CYS A 440 30.27 10.00 3.52
N PRO A 441 31.58 10.29 3.67
CA PRO A 441 32.30 10.10 4.93
C PRO A 441 31.65 10.86 6.09
N GLY A 442 31.58 10.22 7.26
CA GLY A 442 30.96 10.79 8.47
C GLY A 442 29.46 10.60 8.56
N SER A 443 28.83 9.92 7.62
CA SER A 443 27.42 9.54 7.68
C SER A 443 27.20 8.26 8.49
N VAL A 444 25.97 8.06 8.97
CA VAL A 444 25.55 6.86 9.71
C VAL A 444 24.69 5.99 8.79
N LEU A 445 24.90 4.67 8.81
CA LEU A 445 24.10 3.69 8.07
C LEU A 445 23.35 2.80 9.06
N ILE A 446 22.04 2.61 8.82
CA ILE A 446 21.17 1.74 9.63
C ILE A 446 20.32 0.85 8.72
N HIS A 447 20.29 -0.43 9.03
CA HIS A 447 19.50 -1.42 8.29
C HIS A 447 18.81 -2.45 9.21
N GLY A 448 18.21 -3.48 8.61
CA GLY A 448 17.37 -4.43 9.31
C GLY A 448 18.06 -5.35 10.28
N GLU A 449 19.33 -5.57 10.09
CA GLU A 449 20.14 -6.46 10.91
C GLU A 449 20.68 -5.75 12.18
N ASP A 450 20.55 -4.41 12.25
CA ASP A 450 20.97 -3.63 13.41
C ASP A 450 20.00 -3.80 14.57
N ASP A 451 20.54 -3.79 15.78
CA ASP A 451 19.76 -3.89 17.00
C ASP A 451 18.99 -2.59 17.33
N LEU A 452 18.07 -2.68 18.29
CA LEU A 452 17.26 -1.55 18.74
C LEU A 452 18.10 -0.40 19.32
N LYS A 453 19.27 -0.71 19.90
CA LYS A 453 20.15 0.28 20.51
C LYS A 453 20.80 1.13 19.42
N ALA A 454 21.40 0.50 18.41
CA ALA A 454 21.99 1.21 17.26
C ALA A 454 20.98 2.11 16.55
N ARG A 455 19.73 1.64 16.39
CA ARG A 455 18.66 2.44 15.80
C ARG A 455 18.32 3.68 16.64
N LYS A 456 18.23 3.56 17.96
CA LYS A 456 18.00 4.68 18.86
C LYS A 456 19.18 5.67 18.87
N GLU A 457 20.41 5.18 18.82
CA GLU A 457 21.60 6.03 18.71
C GLU A 457 21.61 6.85 17.41
N ALA A 458 21.25 6.26 16.27
CA ALA A 458 21.12 6.98 15.00
C ALA A 458 19.98 8.01 15.02
N GLU A 459 18.88 7.72 15.72
CA GLU A 459 17.80 8.67 15.94
C GLU A 459 18.26 9.87 16.77
N MET A 460 18.96 9.61 17.87
CA MET A 460 19.54 10.66 18.71
C MET A 460 20.56 11.48 17.92
N TYR A 461 21.39 10.83 17.10
CA TYR A 461 22.37 11.51 16.26
C TYR A 461 21.74 12.52 15.31
N LEU A 462 20.64 12.14 14.62
CA LEU A 462 19.87 13.06 13.78
C LEU A 462 19.19 14.17 14.58
N ARG A 463 18.77 13.88 15.81
CA ARG A 463 18.06 14.84 16.67
C ARG A 463 18.99 15.92 17.22
N GLU A 464 20.18 15.54 17.63
CA GLU A 464 21.09 16.39 18.39
C GLU A 464 22.09 17.17 17.52
N ASN A 465 22.28 16.75 16.25
CA ASN A 465 23.29 17.33 15.39
C ASN A 465 22.66 17.97 14.15
N GLU A 466 23.30 19.05 13.66
CA GLU A 466 22.99 19.70 12.39
C GLU A 466 24.04 19.34 11.33
N GLY A 467 23.67 19.41 10.06
CA GLY A 467 24.57 19.09 8.96
C GLY A 467 25.01 17.62 8.97
N VAL A 468 24.08 16.72 9.22
CA VAL A 468 24.32 15.27 9.34
C VAL A 468 23.47 14.47 8.38
N VAL A 469 23.95 13.29 8.02
CA VAL A 469 23.28 12.35 7.11
C VAL A 469 23.14 11.00 7.79
N VAL A 470 21.93 10.45 7.75
CA VAL A 470 21.65 9.05 8.08
C VAL A 470 21.07 8.35 6.88
N PHE A 471 21.72 7.27 6.47
CA PHE A 471 21.20 6.31 5.49
C PHE A 471 20.42 5.24 6.22
N ALA A 472 19.17 4.98 5.81
CA ALA A 472 18.32 4.02 6.46
C ALA A 472 17.59 3.11 5.46
N SER A 473 17.48 1.83 5.81
CA SER A 473 16.71 0.87 5.04
C SER A 473 15.20 0.99 5.27
N LYS A 474 14.42 0.17 4.56
CA LYS A 474 12.94 0.11 4.69
C LYS A 474 12.42 -0.06 6.12
N ILE A 475 13.21 -0.56 7.06
CA ILE A 475 12.82 -0.72 8.46
C ILE A 475 12.52 0.60 9.13
N TRP A 476 13.25 1.64 8.77
CA TRP A 476 12.94 2.99 9.24
C TRP A 476 11.66 3.59 8.63
N ARG A 477 11.00 2.87 7.69
CA ARG A 477 9.68 3.26 7.18
C ARG A 477 8.57 3.06 8.20
N LYS A 478 8.72 2.06 9.08
CA LYS A 478 7.71 1.70 10.08
C LYS A 478 8.33 1.89 11.45
N GLY A 479 7.86 2.86 12.21
CA GLY A 479 8.10 2.88 13.62
C GLY A 479 9.02 3.93 14.21
N ILE A 480 9.67 4.78 13.46
CA ILE A 480 10.52 5.82 14.03
C ILE A 480 9.84 7.17 13.92
N ASP A 481 9.74 7.85 15.04
CA ASP A 481 9.14 9.18 15.18
C ASP A 481 10.25 10.23 15.27
N ILE A 482 10.80 10.64 14.10
CA ILE A 482 11.82 11.69 14.06
C ILE A 482 11.16 13.00 13.60
N GLU A 483 10.83 13.86 14.57
CA GLU A 483 10.23 15.17 14.31
C GLU A 483 11.20 16.19 13.68
N GLN A 484 12.50 15.87 13.60
CA GLN A 484 13.57 16.85 13.32
C GLN A 484 14.30 16.64 11.99
N ILE A 485 13.77 15.84 11.08
CA ILE A 485 14.35 15.71 9.74
C ILE A 485 14.01 16.97 8.94
N ASP A 486 15.04 17.67 8.43
CA ASP A 486 14.83 18.83 7.55
C ASP A 486 14.59 18.40 6.10
N ASN A 487 15.43 17.48 5.62
CA ASN A 487 15.40 17.03 4.24
C ASN A 487 15.39 15.49 4.16
N TYR A 488 14.58 14.99 3.25
CA TYR A 488 14.53 13.59 2.91
C TYR A 488 14.98 13.36 1.47
N VAL A 489 15.78 12.33 1.23
CA VAL A 489 16.22 11.92 -0.11
C VAL A 489 15.74 10.51 -0.41
N ASN A 490 15.00 10.33 -1.50
CA ASN A 490 14.56 9.03 -1.98
C ASN A 490 15.67 8.32 -2.77
N GLY A 491 16.64 7.75 -2.09
CA GLY A 491 17.73 7.02 -2.71
C GLY A 491 17.29 5.72 -3.40
N GLY A 492 16.32 5.02 -2.84
CA GLY A 492 15.91 3.70 -3.30
C GLY A 492 15.00 3.66 -4.53
N GLY A 493 14.50 4.79 -5.03
CA GLY A 493 13.51 4.81 -6.12
C GLY A 493 12.23 4.04 -5.76
N GLY A 494 11.69 3.31 -6.72
CA GLY A 494 10.50 2.45 -6.54
C GLY A 494 9.21 3.06 -7.08
N LYS A 495 8.13 2.26 -7.10
CA LYS A 495 6.85 2.62 -7.73
C LYS A 495 5.69 2.82 -6.76
N SER A 496 5.88 2.54 -5.46
CA SER A 496 4.77 2.49 -4.51
C SER A 496 4.35 3.90 -4.08
N ALA A 497 3.14 4.30 -4.45
CA ALA A 497 2.49 5.52 -3.99
C ALA A 497 2.41 5.57 -2.46
N THR A 498 1.99 4.46 -1.85
CA THR A 498 1.91 4.32 -0.39
C THR A 498 3.27 4.50 0.29
N ASP A 499 4.34 3.94 -0.30
CA ASP A 499 5.71 4.13 0.19
C ASP A 499 6.12 5.62 0.15
N ALA A 500 5.80 6.33 -0.93
CA ALA A 500 6.09 7.75 -1.07
C ALA A 500 5.37 8.58 0.00
N ILE A 501 4.07 8.33 0.21
CA ILE A 501 3.24 9.00 1.21
C ILE A 501 3.74 8.74 2.64
N GLN A 502 4.09 7.50 2.97
CA GLN A 502 4.61 7.16 4.30
C GLN A 502 5.98 7.76 4.59
N LYS A 503 6.85 7.79 3.57
CA LYS A 503 8.16 8.44 3.65
C LYS A 503 8.01 9.94 3.91
N LEU A 504 7.09 10.57 3.18
CA LEU A 504 6.76 11.98 3.30
C LEU A 504 6.22 12.31 4.69
N GLY A 505 5.31 11.51 5.23
CA GLY A 505 4.69 11.71 6.53
C GLY A 505 5.66 11.79 7.72
N ARG A 506 6.92 11.41 7.54
CA ARG A 506 7.97 11.56 8.58
C ARG A 506 8.64 12.92 8.54
N VAL A 507 8.75 13.48 7.35
CA VAL A 507 9.42 14.78 7.11
C VAL A 507 8.49 15.95 7.40
N VAL A 508 7.18 15.76 7.17
CA VAL A 508 6.16 16.82 7.32
C VAL A 508 5.75 17.08 8.77
N ARG A 509 6.20 16.30 9.73
CA ARG A 509 5.83 16.51 11.14
C ARG A 509 6.39 17.84 11.66
N LYS A 510 5.53 18.60 12.33
CA LYS A 510 5.93 19.84 13.00
C LYS A 510 6.84 19.50 14.17
N SER A 511 8.04 20.07 14.21
CA SER A 511 8.95 19.90 15.35
C SER A 511 8.42 20.70 16.55
N ARG A 512 8.44 20.08 17.73
CA ARG A 512 8.07 20.76 18.98
C ARG A 512 9.19 21.64 19.56
N THR A 513 10.42 21.43 19.09
CA THR A 513 11.63 22.00 19.70
C THR A 513 12.40 22.94 18.79
N THR A 514 12.18 22.90 17.49
CA THR A 514 12.87 23.73 16.50
C THR A 514 11.89 24.33 15.51
N GLU A 515 12.09 25.59 15.15
CA GLU A 515 11.34 26.23 14.05
C GLU A 515 11.76 25.59 12.72
N LYS A 516 10.99 24.64 12.25
CA LYS A 516 11.15 24.01 10.95
C LYS A 516 10.23 24.74 9.96
N ASN A 517 10.79 25.62 9.16
CA ASN A 517 10.01 26.46 8.25
C ASN A 517 9.50 25.70 7.03
N ILE A 518 10.31 24.82 6.44
CA ILE A 518 9.96 24.03 5.25
C ILE A 518 10.67 22.69 5.33
N ALA A 519 9.95 21.62 5.03
CA ALA A 519 10.50 20.29 4.79
C ALA A 519 10.76 20.09 3.29
N VAL A 520 11.89 19.51 2.92
CA VAL A 520 12.20 19.24 1.52
C VAL A 520 12.30 17.74 1.28
N VAL A 521 11.61 17.28 0.25
CA VAL A 521 11.71 15.91 -0.26
C VAL A 521 12.40 15.95 -1.61
N ALA A 522 13.59 15.39 -1.68
CA ALA A 522 14.33 15.21 -2.92
C ALA A 522 14.03 13.84 -3.52
N ASP A 523 13.53 13.81 -4.72
CA ASP A 523 13.35 12.59 -5.50
C ASP A 523 14.05 12.70 -6.86
N LEU A 524 14.45 11.57 -7.40
CA LEU A 524 15.17 11.51 -8.67
C LEU A 524 14.19 11.10 -9.79
N ASP A 525 14.26 11.82 -10.91
CA ASP A 525 13.60 11.41 -12.14
C ASP A 525 14.49 10.40 -12.88
N ASP A 526 14.25 9.12 -12.61
CA ASP A 526 14.99 8.00 -13.19
C ASP A 526 14.58 7.68 -14.65
N SER A 527 13.92 8.62 -15.35
CA SER A 527 13.44 8.42 -16.72
C SER A 527 14.56 8.19 -17.74
N CYS A 528 15.75 8.73 -17.48
CA CYS A 528 16.93 8.51 -18.32
C CYS A 528 17.53 7.11 -18.17
N VAL A 529 17.32 6.45 -17.02
CA VAL A 529 17.96 5.17 -16.70
C VAL A 529 17.37 4.02 -17.51
N SER A 530 16.03 3.92 -17.52
CA SER A 530 15.31 2.84 -18.20
C SER A 530 13.82 3.14 -18.35
N PRO A 531 13.10 2.43 -19.26
CA PRO A 531 11.65 2.51 -19.35
C PRO A 531 10.92 2.18 -18.03
N ILE A 532 11.49 1.29 -17.20
CA ILE A 532 10.96 0.95 -15.89
C ILE A 532 11.17 2.11 -14.92
N GLY A 533 12.37 2.71 -14.91
CA GLY A 533 12.68 3.90 -14.13
C GLY A 533 11.73 5.05 -14.46
N ARG A 534 11.47 5.29 -15.74
CA ARG A 534 10.47 6.27 -16.20
C ARG A 534 9.09 6.04 -15.59
N LYS A 535 8.52 4.83 -15.76
CA LYS A 535 7.20 4.49 -15.22
C LYS A 535 7.12 4.62 -13.70
N GLN A 536 8.23 4.35 -13.00
CA GLN A 536 8.28 4.49 -11.55
C GLN A 536 8.31 5.95 -11.12
N SER A 537 9.12 6.77 -11.81
CA SER A 537 9.18 8.22 -11.56
C SER A 537 7.85 8.90 -11.87
N GLU A 538 7.24 8.61 -13.02
CA GLU A 538 5.91 9.14 -13.39
C GLU A 538 4.85 8.82 -12.31
N LYS A 539 4.84 7.61 -11.78
CA LYS A 539 3.91 7.23 -10.70
C LYS A 539 4.16 8.03 -9.40
N ARG A 540 5.41 8.22 -9.00
CA ARG A 540 5.73 9.01 -7.81
C ARG A 540 5.37 10.48 -7.99
N ILE A 541 5.68 11.05 -9.14
CA ILE A 541 5.35 12.43 -9.51
C ILE A 541 3.83 12.64 -9.48
N HIS A 542 3.06 11.73 -10.06
CA HIS A 542 1.59 11.75 -10.00
C HIS A 542 1.08 11.80 -8.54
N VAL A 543 1.64 10.97 -7.65
CA VAL A 543 1.27 10.98 -6.23
C VAL A 543 1.54 12.34 -5.59
N TYR A 544 2.71 12.93 -5.82
CA TYR A 544 3.07 14.23 -5.24
C TYR A 544 2.19 15.35 -5.77
N GLN A 545 1.90 15.35 -7.06
CA GLN A 545 1.17 16.42 -7.76
C GLN A 545 -0.35 16.30 -7.59
N ASP A 546 -0.91 15.12 -7.83
CA ASP A 546 -2.36 14.95 -8.00
C ASP A 546 -3.05 14.42 -6.73
N GLU A 547 -2.37 13.53 -5.98
CA GLU A 547 -2.95 12.99 -4.76
C GLU A 547 -2.64 13.87 -3.53
N LEU A 548 -1.38 14.34 -3.40
CA LEU A 548 -0.93 15.12 -2.24
C LEU A 548 -0.96 16.63 -2.49
N LYS A 549 -1.05 17.08 -3.73
CA LYS A 549 -1.09 18.48 -4.16
C LYS A 549 0.03 19.34 -3.58
N LEU A 550 1.22 18.76 -3.43
CA LEU A 550 2.37 19.44 -2.84
C LEU A 550 3.09 20.34 -3.88
N PRO A 551 3.65 21.48 -3.46
CA PRO A 551 4.49 22.31 -4.32
C PRO A 551 5.69 21.52 -4.85
N MET A 552 5.89 21.57 -6.18
CA MET A 552 6.97 20.84 -6.85
C MET A 552 7.91 21.78 -7.60
N GLU A 553 9.19 21.46 -7.57
CA GLU A 553 10.23 22.11 -8.36
C GLU A 553 11.07 21.08 -9.10
N TYR A 554 11.33 21.31 -10.39
CA TYR A 554 12.23 20.48 -11.18
C TYR A 554 13.62 21.13 -11.23
N ILE A 555 14.65 20.36 -10.91
CA ILE A 555 16.04 20.83 -10.79
C ILE A 555 16.91 19.97 -11.69
N ASN A 556 17.59 20.60 -12.66
CA ASN A 556 18.61 19.94 -13.49
C ASN A 556 19.96 19.90 -12.74
N ILE A 557 20.64 18.74 -12.71
CA ILE A 557 21.85 18.54 -11.91
C ILE A 557 22.98 17.81 -12.67
#